data_ddfa6b87f150967ef2c7ccb44c73e644
#
_entry.id   ddfa6b87f150967ef2c7ccb44c73e644
#
_cell.length_a   1.000
_cell.length_b   1.000
_cell.length_c   1.000
_cell.angle_alpha   90.00
_cell.angle_beta   90.00
_cell.angle_gamma   90.00
#
_symmetry.space_group_name_H-M   'P 1'
#
loop_
_entity.id
_entity.type
_entity.pdbx_description
1 polymer ?
#
loop_
_entity_poly.entity_id
_entity_poly.type
_entity_poly.pdbx_seq_one_letter_code
_entity_poly.pdbx_strand_id
1 'polypeptide(L)'
;DELVAVGFQELHSPARVDQAIEVKDDNIILVKINSICGCAAGSARPGVSLALQHNKIPDKLYTGFAGQERDAVDRIRQHIPGFPPSSPSIAMFKNGELIYFMQRYDIEGRSDEYIAEVLKEAFDRFCSAPGPSISPENFAKIIHAKMCGSKIPLFKG
;
A
#
# COMPACT_ATOMS: atom_id res chain seq x y z
N ASP A 1 -8.79 5.14 8.92
CA ASP A 1 -8.33 4.88 7.56
C ASP A 1 -8.26 3.38 7.30
N GLU A 2 -8.73 2.95 6.15
CA GLU A 2 -8.80 1.52 5.83
C GLU A 2 -7.42 0.86 5.71
N LEU A 3 -6.39 1.60 5.31
CA LEU A 3 -5.05 1.02 5.25
C LEU A 3 -4.47 0.80 6.64
N VAL A 4 -4.70 1.73 7.55
CA VAL A 4 -4.27 1.57 8.95
C VAL A 4 -4.97 0.34 9.55
N ALA A 5 -6.24 0.13 9.21
CA ALA A 5 -7.01 -1.01 9.71
C ALA A 5 -6.43 -2.35 9.26
N VAL A 6 -5.72 -2.41 8.12
CA VAL A 6 -5.10 -3.65 7.66
C VAL A 6 -3.60 -3.72 8.01
N GLY A 7 -3.11 -2.81 8.83
CA GLY A 7 -1.76 -2.90 9.37
C GLY A 7 -0.75 -1.86 8.90
N PHE A 8 -1.17 -0.86 8.13
CA PHE A 8 -0.24 0.18 7.67
C PHE A 8 0.02 1.22 8.74
N GLN A 9 1.23 1.75 8.74
CA GLN A 9 1.62 2.89 9.55
C GLN A 9 1.82 4.08 8.63
N GLU A 10 1.35 5.25 9.04
CA GLU A 10 1.46 6.47 8.24
C GLU A 10 2.81 7.14 8.43
N LEU A 11 3.41 7.61 7.33
CA LEU A 11 4.69 8.32 7.37
C LEU A 11 4.42 9.80 7.20
N HIS A 12 4.69 10.57 8.25
CA HIS A 12 4.36 12.01 8.28
C HIS A 12 5.56 12.95 8.15
N SER A 13 6.77 12.43 8.11
CA SER A 13 7.96 13.28 8.00
C SER A 13 9.08 12.59 7.25
N PRO A 14 10.00 13.36 6.64
CA PRO A 14 11.16 12.77 5.96
C PRO A 14 12.02 11.90 6.88
N ALA A 15 12.20 12.31 8.13
CA ALA A 15 12.99 11.53 9.09
C ALA A 15 12.36 10.17 9.34
N ARG A 16 11.03 10.12 9.45
CA ARG A 16 10.31 8.87 9.65
C ARG A 16 10.41 7.97 8.43
N VAL A 17 10.40 8.55 7.23
CA VAL A 17 10.58 7.83 5.99
C VAL A 17 11.94 7.13 5.96
N ASP A 18 13.01 7.85 6.31
CA ASP A 18 14.35 7.28 6.33
C ASP A 18 14.46 6.14 7.34
N GLN A 19 13.89 6.32 8.53
CA GLN A 19 13.89 5.27 9.55
C GLN A 19 13.17 4.01 9.07
N ALA A 20 12.09 4.18 8.32
CA ALA A 20 11.30 3.05 7.84
C ALA A 20 11.99 2.31 6.70
N ILE A 21 12.56 3.04 5.74
CA ILE A 21 13.10 2.44 4.51
C ILE A 21 14.56 2.00 4.65
N GLU A 22 15.36 2.75 5.38
CA GLU A 22 16.81 2.50 5.44
C GLU A 22 17.24 1.43 6.43
N VAL A 23 16.29 0.80 7.08
CA VAL A 23 16.61 -0.23 8.07
C VAL A 23 17.30 -1.43 7.40
N LYS A 24 18.32 -1.97 8.06
CA LYS A 24 19.14 -3.05 7.50
C LYS A 24 18.95 -4.33 8.31
N ASP A 25 17.75 -4.88 8.27
CA ASP A 25 17.41 -6.07 9.06
C ASP A 25 16.85 -7.20 8.18
N ASP A 26 17.03 -7.11 6.87
CA ASP A 26 16.56 -8.07 5.88
C ASP A 26 15.04 -8.17 5.80
N ASN A 27 14.31 -7.32 6.49
CA ASN A 27 12.86 -7.30 6.37
C ASN A 27 12.43 -6.66 5.05
N ILE A 28 11.31 -7.11 4.53
CA ILE A 28 10.72 -6.52 3.33
C ILE A 28 9.76 -5.42 3.77
N ILE A 29 9.96 -4.22 3.24
CA ILE A 29 9.19 -3.04 3.59
C ILE A 29 8.32 -2.67 2.39
N LEU A 30 7.02 -2.58 2.58
CA LEU A 30 6.13 -2.11 1.53
C LEU A 30 5.71 -0.67 1.85
N VAL A 31 5.82 0.22 0.87
CA VAL A 31 5.40 1.60 1.02
C VAL A 31 4.40 1.92 -0.07
N LYS A 32 3.20 2.34 0.33
CA LYS A 32 2.18 2.75 -0.61
C LYS A 32 2.02 4.26 -0.56
N ILE A 33 2.19 4.90 -1.72
CA ILE A 33 1.93 6.33 -1.86
C ILE A 33 0.50 6.48 -2.35
N ASN A 34 -0.32 7.18 -1.59
CA ASN A 34 -1.72 7.37 -1.89
C ASN A 34 -1.97 8.66 -2.65
N SER A 35 -2.93 8.62 -3.57
CA SER A 35 -3.45 9.79 -4.22
C SER A 35 -4.78 10.13 -3.56
N ILE A 36 -5.12 11.41 -3.50
CA ILE A 36 -6.38 11.82 -2.89
C ILE A 36 -7.56 11.62 -3.84
N CYS A 37 -7.33 11.51 -5.10
CA CYS A 37 -8.44 11.39 -6.06
C CYS A 37 -8.06 10.55 -7.26
N GLY A 38 -9.04 10.21 -8.06
CA GLY A 38 -8.85 9.49 -9.30
C GLY A 38 -9.26 8.03 -9.22
N CYS A 39 -9.52 7.46 -10.38
CA CYS A 39 -9.95 6.06 -10.49
C CYS A 39 -8.89 5.08 -10.01
N ALA A 40 -7.63 5.42 -10.25
CA ALA A 40 -6.54 4.55 -9.84
C ALA A 40 -6.49 4.39 -8.31
N ALA A 41 -6.80 5.47 -7.58
CA ALA A 41 -6.84 5.41 -6.12
C ALA A 41 -7.93 4.47 -5.63
N GLY A 42 -9.03 4.40 -6.36
CA GLY A 42 -10.16 3.54 -6.02
C GLY A 42 -9.85 2.06 -6.11
N SER A 43 -8.91 1.66 -6.97
CA SER A 43 -8.52 0.25 -7.11
C SER A 43 -7.30 -0.10 -6.29
N ALA A 44 -6.39 0.86 -6.10
CA ALA A 44 -5.12 0.60 -5.41
C ALA A 44 -5.31 0.21 -3.94
N ARG A 45 -6.13 0.94 -3.22
CA ARG A 45 -6.32 0.65 -1.80
C ARG A 45 -6.98 -0.71 -1.55
N PRO A 46 -8.12 -1.03 -2.20
CA PRO A 46 -8.69 -2.35 -2.00
C PRO A 46 -7.81 -3.47 -2.56
N GLY A 47 -7.07 -3.21 -3.65
CA GLY A 47 -6.15 -4.19 -4.21
C GLY A 47 -5.04 -4.57 -3.25
N VAL A 48 -4.41 -3.57 -2.63
CA VAL A 48 -3.36 -3.81 -1.62
C VAL A 48 -3.94 -4.54 -0.41
N SER A 49 -5.10 -4.10 0.08
CA SER A 49 -5.71 -4.71 1.25
C SER A 49 -6.04 -6.18 1.00
N LEU A 50 -6.55 -6.48 -0.19
CA LEU A 50 -6.87 -7.85 -0.58
C LEU A 50 -5.60 -8.70 -0.70
N ALA A 51 -4.53 -8.14 -1.28
CA ALA A 51 -3.26 -8.85 -1.40
C ALA A 51 -2.69 -9.25 -0.04
N LEU A 52 -2.91 -8.43 0.98
CA LEU A 52 -2.40 -8.70 2.32
C LEU A 52 -3.15 -9.81 3.06
N GLN A 53 -4.14 -10.41 2.43
CA GLN A 53 -4.77 -11.62 2.95
C GLN A 53 -4.03 -12.89 2.49
N HIS A 54 -2.98 -12.73 1.70
CA HIS A 54 -2.14 -13.83 1.24
C HIS A 54 -1.33 -14.42 2.40
N ASN A 55 -0.82 -15.64 2.23
CA ASN A 55 -0.06 -16.30 3.31
C ASN A 55 1.41 -15.87 3.38
N LYS A 56 1.89 -15.09 2.41
CA LYS A 56 3.21 -14.45 2.47
C LYS A 56 3.01 -12.98 2.23
N ILE A 57 3.52 -12.14 3.12
CA ILE A 57 3.33 -10.69 3.05
C ILE A 57 4.62 -9.97 3.45
N PRO A 58 4.76 -8.67 3.14
CA PRO A 58 5.91 -7.90 3.63
C PRO A 58 5.93 -7.83 5.15
N ASP A 59 7.12 -7.62 5.71
CA ASP A 59 7.30 -7.56 7.17
C ASP A 59 6.75 -6.26 7.76
N LYS A 60 6.86 -5.16 7.01
CA LYS A 60 6.42 -3.84 7.47
C LYS A 60 5.60 -3.17 6.37
N LEU A 61 4.59 -2.41 6.78
CA LEU A 61 3.66 -1.75 5.85
C LEU A 61 3.57 -0.28 6.21
N TYR A 62 3.90 0.59 5.25
CA TYR A 62 3.85 2.03 5.45
C TYR A 62 3.10 2.73 4.34
N THR A 63 2.53 3.88 4.63
CA THR A 63 1.78 4.65 3.65
C THR A 63 2.03 6.16 3.81
N GLY A 64 1.95 6.90 2.71
CA GLY A 64 2.03 8.35 2.70
C GLY A 64 1.02 8.92 1.73
N PHE A 65 0.56 10.15 1.98
CA PHE A 65 -0.42 10.83 1.14
C PHE A 65 0.23 11.95 0.34
N ALA A 66 0.24 11.81 -0.98
CA ALA A 66 0.89 12.76 -1.87
C ALA A 66 0.35 14.19 -1.75
N GLY A 67 -0.93 14.33 -1.46
CA GLY A 67 -1.53 15.65 -1.36
C GLY A 67 -1.36 16.36 -0.02
N GLN A 68 -1.05 15.61 1.03
CA GLN A 68 -1.01 16.15 2.40
C GLN A 68 0.37 16.16 3.03
N GLU A 69 1.12 15.10 2.81
CA GLU A 69 2.43 14.94 3.43
C GLU A 69 3.51 15.05 2.36
N ARG A 70 3.61 16.23 1.75
CA ARG A 70 4.50 16.45 0.61
C ARG A 70 5.96 16.12 0.89
N ASP A 71 6.47 16.61 2.01
CA ASP A 71 7.88 16.39 2.36
C ASP A 71 8.18 14.92 2.58
N ALA A 72 7.26 14.21 3.23
CA ALA A 72 7.43 12.77 3.46
C ALA A 72 7.37 12.01 2.14
N VAL A 73 6.41 12.33 1.28
CA VAL A 73 6.27 11.65 -0.01
C VAL A 73 7.45 11.95 -0.93
N ASP A 74 7.93 13.20 -0.94
CA ASP A 74 9.11 13.56 -1.72
C ASP A 74 10.31 12.75 -1.25
N ARG A 75 10.44 12.53 0.04
CA ARG A 75 11.53 11.72 0.58
C ARG A 75 11.40 10.25 0.18
N ILE A 76 10.18 9.71 0.19
CA ILE A 76 9.94 8.35 -0.30
C ILE A 76 10.41 8.25 -1.75
N ARG A 77 10.07 9.24 -2.58
CA ARG A 77 10.43 9.24 -4.00
C ARG A 77 11.93 9.31 -4.22
N GLN A 78 12.68 9.91 -3.30
CA GLN A 78 14.13 9.92 -3.38
C GLN A 78 14.72 8.52 -3.19
N HIS A 79 13.98 7.60 -2.56
CA HIS A 79 14.39 6.21 -2.43
C HIS A 79 13.98 5.38 -3.65
N ILE A 80 13.32 5.99 -4.63
CA ILE A 80 12.88 5.32 -5.86
C ILE A 80 13.51 6.01 -7.07
N PRO A 81 14.83 5.95 -7.21
CA PRO A 81 15.51 6.64 -8.30
C PRO A 81 15.20 5.99 -9.65
N GLY A 82 15.20 6.80 -10.70
CA GLY A 82 14.99 6.29 -12.04
C GLY A 82 13.55 6.22 -12.49
N PHE A 83 12.61 6.61 -11.62
CA PHE A 83 11.19 6.62 -11.99
C PHE A 83 10.60 8.00 -11.77
N PRO A 84 9.74 8.48 -12.68
CA PRO A 84 9.07 9.77 -12.46
C PRO A 84 8.06 9.64 -11.32
N PRO A 85 7.77 10.75 -10.63
CA PRO A 85 6.78 10.73 -9.56
C PRO A 85 5.43 10.24 -10.08
N SER A 86 4.79 9.36 -9.35
CA SER A 86 3.44 8.91 -9.67
C SER A 86 2.71 8.55 -8.38
N SER A 87 1.40 8.71 -8.38
CA SER A 87 0.55 8.27 -7.28
C SER A 87 -0.85 7.96 -7.81
N PRO A 88 -1.48 6.89 -7.34
CA PRO A 88 -0.97 5.97 -6.34
C PRO A 88 0.19 5.12 -6.88
N SER A 89 1.05 4.67 -6.00
CA SER A 89 2.13 3.75 -6.38
C SER A 89 2.49 2.87 -5.18
N ILE A 90 3.11 1.73 -5.46
CA ILE A 90 3.45 0.75 -4.43
C ILE A 90 4.89 0.31 -4.63
N ALA A 91 5.72 0.44 -3.60
CA ALA A 91 7.12 0.08 -3.68
C ALA A 91 7.47 -0.91 -2.58
N MET A 92 8.43 -1.80 -2.84
CA MET A 92 8.98 -2.66 -1.80
C MET A 92 10.49 -2.45 -1.73
N PHE A 93 11.00 -2.44 -0.51
CA PHE A 93 12.41 -2.21 -0.22
C PHE A 93 12.97 -3.31 0.66
N LYS A 94 14.27 -3.55 0.51
CA LYS A 94 15.01 -4.44 1.41
C LYS A 94 16.37 -3.83 1.65
N ASN A 95 16.73 -3.66 2.91
CA ASN A 95 18.02 -3.07 3.30
C ASN A 95 18.27 -1.71 2.63
N GLY A 96 17.22 -0.90 2.49
CA GLY A 96 17.30 0.42 1.90
C GLY A 96 17.24 0.47 0.38
N GLU A 97 17.16 -0.68 -0.27
CA GLU A 97 17.16 -0.74 -1.74
C GLU A 97 15.78 -1.09 -2.29
N LEU A 98 15.41 -0.46 -3.39
CA LEU A 98 14.15 -0.76 -4.06
C LEU A 98 14.25 -2.11 -4.75
N ILE A 99 13.33 -3.02 -4.43
CA ILE A 99 13.29 -4.35 -5.05
C ILE A 99 12.07 -4.55 -5.93
N TYR A 100 11.03 -3.72 -5.79
CA TYR A 100 9.81 -3.84 -6.59
C TYR A 100 9.09 -2.50 -6.64
N PHE A 101 8.54 -2.14 -7.79
CA PHE A 101 7.79 -0.90 -7.92
C PHE A 101 6.63 -1.06 -8.88
N MET A 102 5.42 -0.72 -8.41
CA MET A 102 4.22 -0.69 -9.21
C MET A 102 3.80 0.77 -9.34
N GLN A 103 3.87 1.30 -10.56
CA GLN A 103 3.57 2.70 -10.83
C GLN A 103 2.08 2.90 -11.03
N ARG A 104 1.65 4.17 -10.98
CA ARG A 104 0.26 4.53 -11.24
C ARG A 104 -0.25 3.92 -12.54
N TYR A 105 0.57 3.96 -13.57
CA TYR A 105 0.19 3.48 -14.88
C TYR A 105 0.01 1.94 -14.91
N ASP A 106 0.61 1.22 -14.00
CA ASP A 106 0.38 -0.20 -13.83
C ASP A 106 -0.93 -0.49 -13.07
N ILE A 107 -1.43 0.51 -12.35
CA ILE A 107 -2.63 0.39 -11.52
C ILE A 107 -3.85 0.90 -12.28
N GLU A 108 -3.67 1.97 -13.03
CA GLU A 108 -4.74 2.68 -13.69
C GLU A 108 -5.48 1.77 -14.67
N GLY A 109 -6.79 1.74 -14.58
CA GLY A 109 -7.59 0.89 -15.45
C GLY A 109 -7.65 -0.58 -15.07
N ARG A 110 -7.04 -0.95 -13.94
CA ARG A 110 -7.04 -2.34 -13.46
C ARG A 110 -8.02 -2.51 -12.31
N SER A 111 -8.55 -3.74 -12.16
CA SER A 111 -9.43 -4.03 -11.05
C SER A 111 -8.61 -4.27 -9.78
N ASP A 112 -9.26 -4.19 -8.62
CA ASP A 112 -8.61 -4.49 -7.34
C ASP A 112 -8.16 -5.95 -7.29
N GLU A 113 -8.94 -6.88 -7.87
CA GLU A 113 -8.53 -8.29 -7.94
C GLU A 113 -7.26 -8.47 -8.76
N TYR A 114 -7.14 -7.76 -9.89
CA TYR A 114 -5.95 -7.85 -10.73
C TYR A 114 -4.72 -7.35 -9.97
N ILE A 115 -4.85 -6.20 -9.32
CA ILE A 115 -3.76 -5.62 -8.53
C ILE A 115 -3.35 -6.56 -7.42
N ALA A 116 -4.33 -7.16 -6.74
CA ALA A 116 -4.07 -8.11 -5.66
C ALA A 116 -3.29 -9.32 -6.17
N GLU A 117 -3.65 -9.87 -7.34
CA GLU A 117 -2.96 -11.04 -7.89
C GLU A 117 -1.51 -10.72 -8.26
N VAL A 118 -1.27 -9.54 -8.85
CA VAL A 118 0.08 -9.11 -9.20
C VAL A 118 0.92 -8.94 -7.94
N LEU A 119 0.35 -8.34 -6.90
CA LEU A 119 1.06 -8.16 -5.63
C LEU A 119 1.34 -9.49 -4.93
N LYS A 120 0.40 -10.43 -4.98
CA LYS A 120 0.61 -11.75 -4.38
C LYS A 120 1.78 -12.47 -5.05
N GLU A 121 1.92 -12.35 -6.37
CA GLU A 121 3.06 -12.89 -7.08
C GLU A 121 4.36 -12.28 -6.58
N ALA A 122 4.38 -10.96 -6.42
CA ALA A 122 5.56 -10.27 -5.90
C ALA A 122 5.86 -10.71 -4.45
N PHE A 123 4.83 -10.89 -3.64
CA PHE A 123 5.01 -11.36 -2.26
C PHE A 123 5.61 -12.77 -2.24
N ASP A 124 5.17 -13.64 -3.15
CA ASP A 124 5.73 -14.99 -3.24
C ASP A 124 7.21 -14.97 -3.61
N ARG A 125 7.63 -13.98 -4.41
CA ARG A 125 9.03 -13.86 -4.84
C ARG A 125 9.93 -13.26 -3.77
N PHE A 126 9.45 -12.27 -3.06
CA PHE A 126 10.30 -11.45 -2.19
C PHE A 126 10.04 -11.61 -0.69
N CYS A 127 8.86 -12.05 -0.30
CA CYS A 127 8.45 -12.05 1.09
C CYS A 127 8.45 -13.44 1.70
N SER A 128 8.66 -13.50 3.02
CA SER A 128 8.58 -14.76 3.75
C SER A 128 7.83 -14.63 5.06
N ALA A 129 7.42 -13.41 5.42
CA ALA A 129 6.66 -13.22 6.65
C ALA A 129 5.27 -13.85 6.50
N PRO A 130 4.76 -14.48 7.55
CA PRO A 130 3.44 -15.12 7.46
C PRO A 130 2.32 -14.10 7.40
N GLY A 131 1.36 -14.35 6.52
CA GLY A 131 0.13 -13.57 6.43
C GLY A 131 -1.03 -14.39 6.92
N PRO A 132 -2.23 -13.80 6.92
CA PRO A 132 -2.55 -12.44 6.46
C PRO A 132 -2.18 -11.36 7.49
N SER A 133 -2.22 -10.09 7.07
CA SER A 133 -1.87 -8.98 7.94
C SER A 133 -2.91 -8.78 9.05
N ILE A 134 -4.16 -9.09 8.76
CA ILE A 134 -5.23 -9.14 9.76
C ILE A 134 -6.04 -10.41 9.48
N SER A 135 -6.81 -10.87 10.45
CA SER A 135 -7.58 -12.09 10.28
C SER A 135 -8.62 -11.95 9.17
N PRO A 136 -8.95 -13.04 8.48
CA PRO A 136 -10.01 -12.99 7.46
C PRO A 136 -11.34 -12.46 8.01
N GLU A 137 -11.63 -12.73 9.27
CA GLU A 137 -12.84 -12.23 9.92
C GLU A 137 -12.83 -10.71 10.03
N ASN A 138 -11.70 -10.14 10.47
CA ASN A 138 -11.56 -8.69 10.57
C ASN A 138 -11.57 -8.03 9.20
N PHE A 139 -10.95 -8.66 8.22
CA PHE A 139 -10.95 -8.15 6.85
C PHE A 139 -12.39 -8.11 6.32
N ALA A 140 -13.17 -9.14 6.55
CA ALA A 140 -14.57 -9.18 6.13
C ALA A 140 -15.37 -8.06 6.79
N LYS A 141 -15.11 -7.75 8.06
CA LYS A 141 -15.78 -6.65 8.75
C LYS A 141 -15.48 -5.31 8.12
N ILE A 142 -14.23 -5.08 7.71
CA ILE A 142 -13.83 -3.84 7.07
C ILE A 142 -14.55 -3.68 5.72
N ILE A 143 -14.58 -4.75 4.93
CA ILE A 143 -15.25 -4.72 3.63
C ILE A 143 -16.75 -4.47 3.81
N HIS A 144 -17.36 -5.13 4.77
CA HIS A 144 -18.79 -4.95 5.04
C HIS A 144 -19.10 -3.53 5.47
N ALA A 145 -18.32 -2.97 6.37
CA ALA A 145 -18.52 -1.61 6.85
C ALA A 145 -18.38 -0.60 5.70
N LYS A 146 -17.40 -0.81 4.83
CA LYS A 146 -17.20 0.06 3.69
C LYS A 146 -18.38 0.02 2.73
N MET A 147 -18.87 -1.18 2.44
CA MET A 147 -20.01 -1.35 1.56
C MET A 147 -21.27 -0.71 2.12
N CYS A 148 -21.53 -0.91 3.39
CA CYS A 148 -22.67 -0.30 4.06
C CYS A 148 -22.55 1.21 4.09
N GLY A 149 -21.37 1.72 4.36
CA GLY A 149 -21.11 3.15 4.36
C GLY A 149 -21.31 3.77 2.99
N SER A 150 -20.96 3.05 1.92
CA SER A 150 -21.14 3.55 0.57
C SER A 150 -22.60 3.65 0.22
N LYS A 151 -23.39 2.74 0.71
CA LYS A 151 -24.80 2.73 0.38
C LYS A 151 -25.58 3.79 1.12
N ILE A 152 -25.24 4.00 2.34
CA ILE A 152 -25.93 4.99 3.16
C ILE A 152 -25.97 6.37 2.55
N PRO A 153 -24.88 6.93 2.09
CA PRO A 153 -24.92 8.27 1.49
C PRO A 153 -25.80 8.34 0.27
N LEU A 154 -25.97 7.24 -0.44
CA LEU A 154 -26.75 7.25 -1.62
C LEU A 154 -28.17 7.22 -1.27
N PHE A 155 -28.44 6.64 -0.15
CA PHE A 155 -29.73 6.49 0.18
C PHE A 155 -29.88 6.98 1.52
N LYS A 156 -29.02 7.39 1.93
CA LYS A 156 -29.23 7.83 3.09
C LYS A 156 -28.31 8.59 3.26
N GLY A 157 -28.36 8.56 2.46
CA GLY A 157 -28.19 8.45 1.57
C GLY A 157 -26.86 8.09 1.61
#